data_2008fa545bcc14b59d7d912d1f78caf8
#
_entry.id   2008fa545bcc14b59d7d912d1f78caf8
#
_cell.length_a   1.000
_cell.length_b   1.000
_cell.length_c   1.000
_cell.angle_alpha   90.00
_cell.angle_beta   90.00
_cell.angle_gamma   90.00
#
_symmetry.space_group_name_H-M   'P 1'
#
loop_
_entity.id
_entity.type
_entity.pdbx_description
1 polymer ?
#
loop_
_entity_poly.entity_id
_entity_poly.type
_entity_poly.pdbx_seq_one_letter_code
_entity_poly.pdbx_strand_id
1 'polypeptide(L)'
;MLGLCIGIGSSCTPKLRNTIVEDNMMFAQLQLRVAFDEIDYARTNESPESREKREKNGWGELTNPRNSEPDGSLHLVPSKDWTSGFFPGELWYIYEYTQNNFWKKKAQQHTDMLEQEKMNGKTHDMGFKMYCSYGNGYRLTQDERYKEILLQSARTLACLLY
;
A
#
# COMPACT_ATOMS: atom_id res chain seq x y z
N MET A 1 -24.16 21.62 61.07
CA MET A 1 -22.99 21.06 60.31
C MET A 1 -23.32 21.13 58.85
N LEU A 2 -22.78 22.16 58.13
CA LEU A 2 -22.93 22.25 56.68
C LEU A 2 -21.77 21.51 56.03
N GLY A 3 -22.10 20.46 55.26
CA GLY A 3 -21.15 19.72 54.45
C GLY A 3 -20.94 20.42 53.08
N LEU A 4 -19.73 20.92 52.85
CA LEU A 4 -19.33 21.56 51.60
C LEU A 4 -18.91 20.48 50.59
N CYS A 5 -19.75 20.16 49.60
CA CYS A 5 -19.38 19.32 48.48
C CYS A 5 -18.51 20.12 47.50
N ILE A 6 -17.20 19.88 47.48
CA ILE A 6 -16.28 20.42 46.49
C ILE A 6 -16.44 19.54 45.25
N GLY A 7 -17.13 20.08 44.23
CA GLY A 7 -17.21 19.48 42.91
C GLY A 7 -15.83 19.59 42.21
N ILE A 8 -15.21 18.45 41.94
CA ILE A 8 -14.00 18.38 41.11
C ILE A 8 -14.45 18.60 39.66
N GLY A 9 -14.31 19.81 39.18
CA GLY A 9 -14.53 20.14 37.80
C GLY A 9 -13.46 19.45 36.93
N SER A 10 -13.86 18.42 36.19
CA SER A 10 -13.05 17.80 35.16
C SER A 10 -12.81 18.84 34.06
N SER A 11 -11.63 19.44 34.04
CA SER A 11 -11.19 20.33 32.99
C SER A 11 -11.04 19.54 31.68
N CYS A 12 -12.05 19.59 30.85
CA CYS A 12 -12.01 19.09 29.47
C CYS A 12 -11.22 20.12 28.63
N THR A 13 -9.89 20.02 28.68
CA THR A 13 -9.08 20.78 27.70
C THR A 13 -9.39 20.23 26.33
N PRO A 14 -9.83 21.05 25.35
CA PRO A 14 -10.03 20.59 23.99
C PRO A 14 -8.66 20.12 23.47
N LYS A 15 -8.56 18.83 23.12
CA LYS A 15 -7.39 18.28 22.47
C LYS A 15 -7.21 19.08 21.17
N LEU A 16 -6.12 19.84 21.07
CA LEU A 16 -5.83 20.58 19.83
C LEU A 16 -5.79 19.56 18.70
N ARG A 17 -6.81 19.55 17.85
CA ARG A 17 -6.85 18.69 16.67
C ARG A 17 -5.69 19.11 15.77
N ASN A 18 -4.88 18.16 15.34
CA ASN A 18 -3.90 18.42 14.31
C ASN A 18 -4.62 18.37 12.93
N THR A 19 -5.37 19.46 12.65
CA THR A 19 -6.23 19.58 11.47
C THR A 19 -5.46 19.32 10.18
N ILE A 20 -4.19 19.70 10.12
CA ILE A 20 -3.33 19.47 8.94
C ILE A 20 -3.21 17.97 8.64
N VAL A 21 -2.94 17.14 9.65
CA VAL A 21 -2.82 15.69 9.45
C VAL A 21 -4.18 15.10 9.09
N GLU A 22 -5.24 15.46 9.82
CA GLU A 22 -6.59 14.97 9.58
C GLU A 22 -7.07 15.33 8.16
N ASP A 23 -6.88 16.57 7.73
CA ASP A 23 -7.29 17.06 6.41
C ASP A 23 -6.52 16.35 5.28
N ASN A 24 -5.20 16.20 5.43
CA ASN A 24 -4.39 15.49 4.43
C ASN A 24 -4.71 13.99 4.36
N MET A 25 -4.94 13.34 5.50
CA MET A 25 -5.34 11.92 5.52
C MET A 25 -6.74 11.70 4.95
N MET A 26 -7.65 12.65 5.15
CA MET A 26 -8.96 12.62 4.50
C MET A 26 -8.84 12.82 2.99
N PHE A 27 -8.04 13.78 2.55
CA PHE A 27 -7.77 14.01 1.12
C PHE A 27 -7.14 12.77 0.47
N ALA A 28 -6.12 12.16 1.09
CA ALA A 28 -5.48 10.94 0.60
C ALA A 28 -6.49 9.79 0.43
N GLN A 29 -7.40 9.61 1.39
CA GLN A 29 -8.45 8.60 1.29
C GLN A 29 -9.38 8.84 0.09
N LEU A 30 -9.75 10.09 -0.19
CA LEU A 30 -10.58 10.44 -1.36
C LEU A 30 -9.85 10.13 -2.66
N GLN A 31 -8.57 10.53 -2.78
CA GLN A 31 -7.75 10.24 -3.96
C GLN A 31 -7.58 8.74 -4.19
N LEU A 32 -7.31 7.96 -3.15
CA LEU A 32 -7.17 6.51 -3.25
C LEU A 32 -8.46 5.80 -3.63
N ARG A 33 -9.63 6.33 -3.24
CA ARG A 33 -10.92 5.78 -3.70
C ARG A 33 -11.12 5.98 -5.20
N VAL A 34 -10.82 7.17 -5.71
CA VAL A 34 -10.84 7.45 -7.15
C VAL A 34 -9.83 6.56 -7.88
N ALA A 35 -8.64 6.39 -7.31
CA ALA A 35 -7.60 5.54 -7.91
C ALA A 35 -8.05 4.08 -8.10
N PHE A 36 -8.92 3.52 -7.26
CA PHE A 36 -9.41 2.15 -7.50
C PHE A 36 -10.24 2.03 -8.78
N ASP A 37 -11.14 2.99 -9.03
CA ASP A 37 -11.95 3.00 -10.24
C ASP A 37 -11.06 3.20 -11.47
N GLU A 38 -10.06 4.08 -11.39
CA GLU A 38 -9.08 4.33 -12.45
C GLU A 38 -8.18 3.11 -12.71
N ILE A 39 -7.78 2.36 -11.67
CA ILE A 39 -7.01 1.12 -11.80
C ILE A 39 -7.83 0.08 -12.59
N ASP A 40 -9.09 -0.11 -12.25
CA ASP A 40 -9.96 -1.07 -12.93
C ASP A 40 -10.21 -0.64 -14.37
N TYR A 41 -10.39 0.66 -14.63
CA TYR A 41 -10.49 1.21 -15.97
C TYR A 41 -9.21 0.99 -16.77
N ALA A 42 -8.03 1.33 -16.23
CA ALA A 42 -6.75 1.18 -16.92
C ALA A 42 -6.42 -0.27 -17.26
N ARG A 43 -6.74 -1.23 -16.38
CA ARG A 43 -6.58 -2.66 -16.66
C ARG A 43 -7.48 -3.13 -17.81
N THR A 44 -8.73 -2.66 -17.83
CA THR A 44 -9.71 -3.05 -18.84
C THR A 44 -9.39 -2.45 -20.21
N ASN A 45 -8.83 -1.25 -20.23
CA ASN A 45 -8.57 -0.46 -21.44
C ASN A 45 -7.08 -0.43 -21.84
N GLU A 46 -6.27 -1.39 -21.36
CA GLU A 46 -4.88 -1.52 -21.80
C GLU A 46 -4.80 -1.63 -23.34
N SER A 47 -3.97 -0.79 -23.96
CA SER A 47 -3.85 -0.81 -25.43
C SER A 47 -3.29 -2.15 -25.93
N PRO A 48 -3.69 -2.59 -27.14
CA PRO A 48 -3.14 -3.83 -27.73
C PRO A 48 -1.61 -3.82 -27.81
N GLU A 49 -1.00 -2.69 -28.14
CA GLU A 49 0.46 -2.54 -28.25
C GLU A 49 1.15 -2.69 -26.88
N SER A 50 0.55 -2.10 -25.83
CA SER A 50 1.05 -2.23 -24.44
C SER A 50 0.99 -3.68 -23.99
N ARG A 51 -0.14 -4.34 -24.22
CA ARG A 51 -0.36 -5.75 -23.88
C ARG A 51 0.63 -6.66 -24.58
N GLU A 52 0.78 -6.52 -25.91
CA GLU A 52 1.72 -7.31 -26.71
C GLU A 52 3.15 -7.15 -26.19
N LYS A 53 3.57 -5.90 -25.94
CA LYS A 53 4.90 -5.60 -25.39
C LYS A 53 5.11 -6.26 -24.03
N ARG A 54 4.11 -6.19 -23.15
CA ARG A 54 4.13 -6.77 -21.80
C ARG A 54 4.24 -8.30 -21.87
N GLU A 55 3.44 -8.93 -22.70
CA GLU A 55 3.43 -10.38 -22.91
C GLU A 55 4.75 -10.87 -23.50
N LYS A 56 5.25 -10.22 -24.57
CA LYS A 56 6.53 -10.54 -25.21
C LYS A 56 7.71 -10.48 -24.23
N ASN A 57 7.69 -9.54 -23.29
CA ASN A 57 8.74 -9.40 -22.30
C ASN A 57 8.51 -10.26 -21.04
N GLY A 58 7.41 -11.00 -20.96
CA GLY A 58 7.05 -11.83 -19.80
C GLY A 58 6.94 -11.01 -18.51
N TRP A 59 6.38 -9.79 -18.61
CA TRP A 59 6.27 -8.88 -17.44
C TRP A 59 5.14 -9.25 -16.47
N GLY A 60 4.21 -10.12 -16.87
CA GLY A 60 3.06 -10.51 -16.07
C GLY A 60 1.92 -9.49 -16.16
N GLU A 61 0.94 -9.62 -15.28
CA GLU A 61 -0.23 -8.75 -15.24
C GLU A 61 0.09 -7.36 -14.68
N LEU A 62 -0.68 -6.35 -15.11
CA LEU A 62 -0.65 -5.02 -14.50
C LEU A 62 -1.19 -5.08 -13.07
N THR A 63 -0.41 -4.63 -12.10
CA THR A 63 -0.76 -4.74 -10.68
C THR A 63 -1.15 -3.40 -10.07
N ASN A 64 -0.20 -2.50 -9.91
CA ASN A 64 -0.34 -1.29 -9.13
C ASN A 64 0.04 -0.04 -9.93
N PRO A 65 -0.53 1.14 -9.62
CA PRO A 65 -0.15 2.38 -10.27
C PRO A 65 1.26 2.81 -9.87
N ARG A 66 1.95 3.42 -10.82
CA ARG A 66 3.27 4.02 -10.64
C ARG A 66 3.20 5.55 -10.64
N ASN A 67 2.51 6.12 -11.60
CA ASN A 67 2.36 7.57 -11.81
C ASN A 67 1.10 7.84 -12.63
N SER A 68 0.77 9.12 -12.77
CA SER A 68 -0.23 9.58 -13.73
C SER A 68 0.42 9.91 -15.07
N GLU A 69 -0.27 9.63 -16.16
CA GLU A 69 0.07 10.08 -17.50
C GLU A 69 -0.30 11.57 -17.70
N PRO A 70 0.17 12.24 -18.76
CA PRO A 70 -0.15 13.64 -19.02
C PRO A 70 -1.64 13.94 -19.19
N ASP A 71 -2.45 12.96 -19.58
CA ASP A 71 -3.90 13.05 -19.71
C ASP A 71 -4.66 12.80 -18.40
N GLY A 72 -3.92 12.51 -17.32
CA GLY A 72 -4.47 12.23 -15.99
C GLY A 72 -4.80 10.76 -15.73
N SER A 73 -4.71 9.89 -16.73
CA SER A 73 -4.90 8.44 -16.54
C SER A 73 -3.77 7.82 -15.70
N LEU A 74 -4.02 6.66 -15.09
CA LEU A 74 -3.02 5.96 -14.29
C LEU A 74 -2.14 5.05 -15.16
N HIS A 75 -0.83 5.21 -15.02
CA HIS A 75 0.15 4.27 -15.52
C HIS A 75 0.29 3.09 -14.56
N LEU A 76 -0.23 1.94 -14.96
CA LEU A 76 -0.09 0.70 -14.19
C LEU A 76 1.17 -0.05 -14.58
N VAL A 77 1.79 -0.68 -13.61
CA VAL A 77 3.00 -1.49 -13.80
C VAL A 77 2.81 -2.93 -13.32
N PRO A 78 3.53 -3.91 -13.89
CA PRO A 78 3.53 -5.27 -13.39
C PRO A 78 4.27 -5.37 -12.04
N SER A 79 4.08 -6.48 -11.33
CA SER A 79 4.76 -6.73 -10.04
C SER A 79 6.28 -6.65 -10.10
N LYS A 80 6.87 -6.90 -11.28
CA LYS A 80 8.33 -6.81 -11.50
C LYS A 80 8.88 -5.39 -11.41
N ASP A 81 8.06 -4.36 -11.62
CA ASP A 81 8.50 -2.97 -11.48
C ASP A 81 8.92 -2.68 -10.03
N TRP A 82 10.00 -1.92 -9.87
CA TRP A 82 10.54 -1.62 -8.54
C TRP A 82 9.61 -0.76 -7.67
N THR A 83 8.70 -0.02 -8.29
CA THR A 83 7.72 0.82 -7.59
C THR A 83 6.48 0.07 -7.14
N SER A 84 6.28 -1.17 -7.57
CA SER A 84 5.03 -1.92 -7.40
C SER A 84 4.57 -2.10 -5.94
N GLY A 85 5.48 -1.97 -4.97
CA GLY A 85 5.18 -2.08 -3.55
C GLY A 85 4.70 -0.79 -2.87
N PHE A 86 4.83 0.37 -3.52
CA PHE A 86 4.51 1.64 -2.88
C PHE A 86 3.00 1.84 -2.70
N PHE A 87 2.21 1.59 -3.73
CA PHE A 87 0.77 1.73 -3.64
C PHE A 87 0.13 0.87 -2.53
N PRO A 88 0.40 -0.45 -2.42
CA PRO A 88 -0.06 -1.20 -1.27
C PRO A 88 0.52 -0.68 0.06
N GLY A 89 1.74 -0.13 0.08
CA GLY A 89 2.31 0.53 1.25
C GLY A 89 1.48 1.73 1.72
N GLU A 90 1.04 2.59 0.80
CA GLU A 90 0.15 3.72 1.09
C GLU A 90 -1.19 3.24 1.68
N LEU A 91 -1.76 2.18 1.13
CA LEU A 91 -3.01 1.60 1.64
C LEU A 91 -2.86 1.07 3.07
N TRP A 92 -1.70 0.49 3.41
CA TRP A 92 -1.38 0.06 4.76
C TRP A 92 -1.28 1.24 5.73
N TYR A 93 -0.68 2.38 5.33
CA TYR A 93 -0.63 3.59 6.15
C TYR A 93 -2.03 4.20 6.37
N ILE A 94 -2.89 4.20 5.36
CA ILE A 94 -4.28 4.63 5.52
C ILE A 94 -5.03 3.70 6.49
N TYR A 95 -4.80 2.38 6.39
CA TYR A 95 -5.36 1.44 7.36
C TYR A 95 -4.84 1.70 8.79
N GLU A 96 -3.55 1.92 8.96
CA GLU A 96 -2.94 2.23 10.25
C GLU A 96 -3.56 3.48 10.89
N TYR A 97 -3.78 4.51 10.11
CA TYR A 97 -4.38 5.76 10.58
C TYR A 97 -5.88 5.62 10.90
N THR A 98 -6.64 4.94 10.04
CA THR A 98 -8.10 4.90 10.12
C THR A 98 -8.65 3.73 10.92
N GLN A 99 -7.89 2.63 11.06
CA GLN A 99 -8.31 1.33 11.58
C GLN A 99 -9.54 0.77 10.84
N ASN A 100 -9.81 1.23 9.63
CA ASN A 100 -10.98 0.83 8.85
C ASN A 100 -10.68 -0.42 8.02
N ASN A 101 -11.48 -1.48 8.22
CA ASN A 101 -11.33 -2.76 7.52
C ASN A 101 -11.42 -2.67 5.99
N PHE A 102 -12.07 -1.65 5.43
CA PHE A 102 -12.07 -1.41 3.99
C PHE A 102 -10.64 -1.24 3.47
N TRP A 103 -9.85 -0.37 4.12
CA TRP A 103 -8.46 -0.11 3.75
C TRP A 103 -7.57 -1.33 3.96
N LYS A 104 -7.79 -2.07 5.06
CA LYS A 104 -7.10 -3.34 5.31
C LYS A 104 -7.28 -4.33 4.15
N LYS A 105 -8.52 -4.54 3.72
CA LYS A 105 -8.84 -5.46 2.62
C LYS A 105 -8.20 -5.00 1.30
N LYS A 106 -8.25 -3.71 1.00
CA LYS A 106 -7.61 -3.14 -0.20
C LYS A 106 -6.10 -3.28 -0.14
N ALA A 107 -5.47 -2.98 1.01
CA ALA A 107 -4.05 -3.18 1.21
C ALA A 107 -3.62 -4.65 1.03
N GLN A 108 -4.36 -5.59 1.59
CA GLN A 108 -4.13 -7.03 1.41
C GLN A 108 -4.23 -7.43 -0.06
N GLN A 109 -5.32 -7.02 -0.74
CA GLN A 109 -5.56 -7.32 -2.15
C GLN A 109 -4.39 -6.87 -3.04
N HIS A 110 -3.93 -5.63 -2.88
CA HIS A 110 -2.84 -5.09 -3.69
C HIS A 110 -1.45 -5.61 -3.27
N THR A 111 -1.27 -5.99 -2.01
CA THR A 111 -0.06 -6.66 -1.52
C THR A 111 0.07 -8.06 -2.11
N ASP A 112 -1.00 -8.85 -2.09
CA ASP A 112 -0.99 -10.25 -2.54
C ASP A 112 -0.65 -10.41 -4.03
N MET A 113 -0.89 -9.38 -4.86
CA MET A 113 -0.46 -9.34 -6.26
C MET A 113 1.06 -9.40 -6.45
N LEU A 114 1.83 -9.16 -5.40
CA LEU A 114 3.30 -9.12 -5.44
C LEU A 114 3.95 -10.41 -4.94
N GLU A 115 3.20 -11.42 -4.53
CA GLU A 115 3.76 -12.61 -3.86
C GLU A 115 4.84 -13.31 -4.68
N GLN A 116 4.68 -13.38 -6.00
CA GLN A 116 5.65 -14.00 -6.90
C GLN A 116 7.03 -13.35 -6.84
N GLU A 117 7.11 -12.08 -6.46
CA GLU A 117 8.37 -11.34 -6.41
C GLU A 117 9.30 -11.82 -5.28
N LYS A 118 8.81 -12.59 -4.30
CA LYS A 118 9.66 -13.21 -3.27
C LYS A 118 10.77 -14.09 -3.84
N MET A 119 10.59 -14.58 -5.08
CA MET A 119 11.56 -15.41 -5.79
C MET A 119 12.33 -14.64 -6.88
N ASN A 120 12.14 -13.33 -6.98
CA ASN A 120 12.77 -12.53 -8.03
C ASN A 120 14.23 -12.21 -7.70
N GLY A 121 15.13 -13.04 -8.20
CA GLY A 121 16.59 -12.87 -8.09
C GLY A 121 17.21 -11.99 -9.20
N LYS A 122 16.47 -11.04 -9.81
CA LYS A 122 16.94 -10.22 -10.92
C LYS A 122 16.98 -8.72 -10.61
N THR A 123 16.66 -8.32 -9.38
CA THR A 123 16.64 -6.92 -8.96
C THR A 123 17.09 -6.77 -7.51
N HIS A 124 17.77 -5.66 -7.23
CA HIS A 124 18.16 -5.26 -5.87
C HIS A 124 17.06 -4.47 -5.14
N ASP A 125 15.99 -4.09 -5.83
CA ASP A 125 14.91 -3.23 -5.30
C ASP A 125 13.85 -4.01 -4.51
N MET A 126 14.21 -5.18 -3.99
CA MET A 126 13.30 -6.05 -3.24
C MET A 126 12.72 -5.36 -1.99
N GLY A 127 13.49 -4.50 -1.34
CA GLY A 127 13.00 -3.73 -0.20
C GLY A 127 11.82 -2.83 -0.54
N PHE A 128 11.88 -2.12 -1.66
CA PHE A 128 10.79 -1.25 -2.14
C PHE A 128 9.52 -2.03 -2.47
N LYS A 129 9.66 -3.21 -3.06
CA LYS A 129 8.52 -4.06 -3.39
C LYS A 129 7.95 -4.77 -2.16
N MET A 130 8.79 -5.51 -1.44
CA MET A 130 8.32 -6.45 -0.43
C MET A 130 8.18 -5.83 0.95
N TYR A 131 9.08 -4.91 1.35
CA TYR A 131 9.00 -4.34 2.68
C TYR A 131 7.95 -3.23 2.78
N CYS A 132 7.77 -2.41 1.73
CA CYS A 132 6.70 -1.42 1.69
C CYS A 132 5.30 -2.07 1.70
N SER A 133 5.13 -3.24 1.07
CA SER A 133 3.87 -3.98 1.00
C SER A 133 3.73 -4.99 2.14
N TYR A 134 4.36 -6.15 2.03
CA TYR A 134 4.30 -7.24 3.01
C TYR A 134 4.87 -6.85 4.38
N GLY A 135 5.92 -5.99 4.41
CA GLY A 135 6.50 -5.52 5.66
C GLY A 135 5.52 -4.72 6.50
N ASN A 136 4.82 -3.76 5.89
CA ASN A 136 3.75 -3.03 6.57
C ASN A 136 2.57 -3.95 6.93
N GLY A 137 2.21 -4.85 6.02
CA GLY A 137 1.17 -5.85 6.27
C GLY A 137 1.46 -6.71 7.48
N TYR A 138 2.68 -7.28 7.59
CA TYR A 138 3.10 -8.06 8.75
C TYR A 138 3.12 -7.22 10.03
N ARG A 139 3.69 -6.03 9.98
CA ARG A 139 3.76 -5.12 11.13
C ARG A 139 2.39 -4.83 11.73
N LEU A 140 1.37 -4.65 10.88
CA LEU A 140 0.02 -4.24 11.29
C LEU A 140 -0.92 -5.40 11.58
N THR A 141 -0.66 -6.60 11.03
CA THR A 141 -1.59 -7.73 11.14
C THR A 141 -1.02 -8.93 11.88
N GLN A 142 0.31 -9.03 12.01
CA GLN A 142 1.04 -10.19 12.53
C GLN A 142 0.71 -11.49 11.77
N ASP A 143 0.38 -11.38 10.47
CA ASP A 143 0.11 -12.53 9.61
C ASP A 143 1.44 -13.26 9.30
N GLU A 144 1.59 -14.48 9.83
CA GLU A 144 2.81 -15.28 9.67
C GLU A 144 3.10 -15.61 8.20
N ARG A 145 2.09 -15.70 7.33
CA ARG A 145 2.29 -15.87 5.89
C ARG A 145 3.10 -14.69 5.31
N TYR A 146 2.82 -13.47 5.73
CA TYR A 146 3.57 -12.29 5.29
C TYR A 146 5.02 -12.32 5.75
N LYS A 147 5.26 -12.78 6.97
CA LYS A 147 6.63 -12.97 7.49
C LYS A 147 7.42 -14.00 6.68
N GLU A 148 6.80 -15.14 6.34
CA GLU A 148 7.44 -16.16 5.51
C GLU A 148 7.82 -15.63 4.12
N ILE A 149 6.93 -14.84 3.50
CA ILE A 149 7.18 -14.17 2.21
C ILE A 149 8.36 -13.21 2.32
N LEU A 150 8.42 -12.40 3.38
CA LEU A 150 9.53 -11.47 3.64
C LEU A 150 10.86 -12.21 3.85
N LEU A 151 10.87 -13.29 4.63
CA LEU A 151 12.06 -14.09 4.84
C LEU A 151 12.56 -14.75 3.54
N GLN A 152 11.63 -15.24 2.72
CA GLN A 152 12.00 -15.77 1.42
C GLN A 152 12.58 -14.69 0.50
N SER A 153 11.96 -13.51 0.46
CA SER A 153 12.47 -12.36 -0.32
C SER A 153 13.87 -11.94 0.11
N ALA A 154 14.13 -11.92 1.42
CA ALA A 154 15.45 -11.60 1.97
C ALA A 154 16.51 -12.64 1.57
N ARG A 155 16.16 -13.93 1.60
CA ARG A 155 17.05 -15.01 1.12
C ARG A 155 17.35 -14.87 -0.36
N THR A 156 16.33 -14.60 -1.18
CA THR A 156 16.49 -14.39 -2.63
C THR A 156 17.41 -13.21 -2.91
N LEU A 157 17.24 -12.08 -2.20
CA LEU A 157 18.10 -10.92 -2.34
C LEU A 157 19.53 -11.20 -1.89
N ALA A 158 19.72 -11.92 -0.78
CA ALA A 158 21.05 -12.29 -0.29
C ALA A 158 21.84 -13.10 -1.33
N CYS A 159 21.17 -14.00 -2.06
CA CYS A 159 21.80 -14.78 -3.14
C CYS A 159 22.27 -13.95 -4.34
N LEU A 160 21.80 -12.70 -4.49
CA LEU A 160 22.29 -11.79 -5.54
C LEU A 160 23.62 -11.11 -5.18
N LEU A 161 24.02 -11.15 -3.91
CA LEU A 161 25.19 -10.45 -3.40
C LEU A 161 26.43 -11.35 -3.37
N TYR A 162 26.27 -12.64 -3.65
CA TYR A 162 27.30 -13.68 -3.68
C TYR A 162 27.29 -14.45 -5.02
#